data_907292b1cdb49b1df71b60c4b0a99a20
#
_entry.id   907292b1cdb49b1df71b60c4b0a99a20
#
_cell.length_a   1.000
_cell.length_b   1.000
_cell.length_c   1.000
_cell.angle_alpha   90.00
_cell.angle_beta   90.00
_cell.angle_gamma   90.00
#
_symmetry.space_group_name_H-M   'P 1'
#
loop_
_entity.id
_entity.type
_entity.pdbx_description
1 polymer ?
#
loop_
_entity_poly.entity_id
_entity_poly.type
_entity_poly.pdbx_seq_one_letter_code
_entity_poly.pdbx_strand_id
1 'polypeptide(L)'
;MRGMRFARPARIAAAGAALAATVSLLSTPQAGAAPICPDAGRAPVLVGRAPGAAIEGAAVDGAGRLYVTDLRSNRVLRIDRPGAPAVPFATVPGPMGGGLAFAPDGGLLVGYGDARVFVGDVARPAGIVKIDVGTGAVAPFASGLSAANGLAVTRDGTVYATNDLASLVGRVLPNGVVQPDWAVLPSANGAALSADDRYLYVSRTFVNPGVSRIPLANPAAPESLVDFGGADMFVAPDGLVLDALGRPIVPTDISGEILRVDGHNRYCALAGGLQGSSVLTFGSGGSGFSAGRLFRAGFDGDIYEIGA
;
A
#
# COMPACT_ATOMS: atom_id res chain seq x y z
N MET A 1 -26.68 -50.39 77.88
CA MET A 1 -26.26 -49.17 77.18
C MET A 1 -25.08 -49.51 76.30
N ARG A 2 -25.30 -49.56 74.96
CA ARG A 2 -24.32 -50.00 73.97
C ARG A 2 -23.54 -48.72 73.48
N GLY A 3 -22.23 -48.76 73.70
CA GLY A 3 -21.35 -47.68 73.22
C GLY A 3 -21.08 -47.74 71.74
N MET A 4 -21.37 -46.65 71.01
CA MET A 4 -21.08 -46.46 69.61
C MET A 4 -19.60 -46.08 69.46
N ARG A 5 -18.87 -46.89 68.67
CA ARG A 5 -17.49 -46.57 68.26
C ARG A 5 -17.53 -45.72 66.93
N PHE A 6 -16.99 -44.54 66.95
CA PHE A 6 -16.81 -43.75 65.77
C PHE A 6 -15.56 -44.21 65.01
N ALA A 7 -15.73 -44.49 63.71
CA ALA A 7 -14.64 -44.80 62.78
C ALA A 7 -13.95 -43.53 62.35
N ARG A 8 -12.62 -43.58 62.26
CA ARG A 8 -11.77 -42.49 61.76
C ARG A 8 -11.85 -42.48 60.23
N PRO A 9 -11.92 -41.30 59.58
CA PRO A 9 -11.86 -41.23 58.10
C PRO A 9 -10.43 -41.43 57.60
N ALA A 10 -10.32 -42.22 56.52
CA ALA A 10 -9.08 -42.46 55.81
C ALA A 10 -8.65 -41.18 55.05
N ARG A 11 -7.38 -40.83 55.14
CA ARG A 11 -6.77 -39.77 54.32
C ARG A 11 -6.49 -40.30 52.93
N ILE A 12 -7.20 -39.77 51.90
CA ILE A 12 -6.89 -39.97 50.50
C ILE A 12 -5.79 -39.02 50.11
N ALA A 13 -4.60 -39.53 49.80
CA ALA A 13 -3.52 -38.79 49.24
C ALA A 13 -3.83 -38.57 47.74
N ALA A 14 -4.12 -37.31 47.35
CA ALA A 14 -4.25 -36.95 45.96
C ALA A 14 -2.84 -36.76 45.37
N ALA A 15 -2.42 -37.68 44.52
CA ALA A 15 -1.22 -37.50 43.69
C ALA A 15 -1.55 -36.50 42.55
N GLY A 16 -1.07 -35.28 42.69
CA GLY A 16 -1.13 -34.26 41.61
C GLY A 16 -0.10 -34.57 40.54
N ALA A 17 -0.53 -35.11 39.40
CA ALA A 17 0.30 -35.14 38.20
C ALA A 17 0.30 -33.76 37.58
N ALA A 18 1.42 -33.03 37.69
CA ALA A 18 1.63 -31.81 36.95
C ALA A 18 1.88 -32.13 35.48
N LEU A 19 0.89 -31.91 34.62
CA LEU A 19 1.06 -31.89 33.16
C LEU A 19 1.82 -30.62 32.80
N ALA A 20 3.11 -30.73 32.58
CA ALA A 20 3.90 -29.66 31.92
C ALA A 20 3.51 -29.61 30.44
N ALA A 21 2.58 -28.73 30.09
CA ALA A 21 2.30 -28.41 28.69
C ALA A 21 3.51 -27.67 28.13
N THR A 22 4.36 -28.36 27.39
CA THR A 22 5.34 -27.72 26.52
C THR A 22 4.58 -27.02 25.40
N VAL A 23 4.39 -25.71 25.52
CA VAL A 23 3.99 -24.87 24.41
C VAL A 23 5.17 -24.84 23.44
N SER A 24 5.12 -25.73 22.44
CA SER A 24 5.96 -25.56 21.25
C SER A 24 5.53 -24.27 20.59
N LEU A 25 6.34 -23.22 20.75
CA LEU A 25 6.26 -22.03 19.90
C LEU A 25 6.49 -22.55 18.47
N LEU A 26 5.40 -22.77 17.75
CA LEU A 26 5.45 -22.90 16.30
C LEU A 26 6.09 -21.62 15.82
N SER A 27 7.37 -21.68 15.43
CA SER A 27 8.00 -20.62 14.67
C SER A 27 7.11 -20.36 13.47
N THR A 28 6.46 -19.19 13.46
CA THR A 28 5.80 -18.71 12.24
C THR A 28 6.83 -18.83 11.11
N PRO A 29 6.47 -19.39 9.96
CA PRO A 29 7.37 -19.38 8.82
C PRO A 29 7.68 -17.92 8.53
N GLN A 30 8.90 -17.51 8.83
CA GLN A 30 9.41 -16.22 8.43
C GLN A 30 9.51 -16.28 6.92
N ALA A 31 8.86 -15.34 6.21
CA ALA A 31 9.05 -15.18 4.78
C ALA A 31 10.56 -15.20 4.52
N GLY A 32 11.04 -16.06 3.64
CA GLY A 32 12.45 -16.08 3.29
C GLY A 32 12.79 -14.70 2.71
N ALA A 33 13.85 -14.06 3.20
CA ALA A 33 14.29 -12.79 2.64
C ALA A 33 14.55 -12.95 1.14
N ALA A 34 14.03 -12.07 0.31
CA ALA A 34 14.30 -12.09 -1.12
C ALA A 34 15.81 -11.92 -1.38
N PRO A 35 16.36 -12.51 -2.46
CA PRO A 35 17.75 -12.26 -2.82
C PRO A 35 17.98 -10.76 -3.05
N ILE A 36 19.07 -10.21 -2.55
CA ILE A 36 19.43 -8.81 -2.77
C ILE A 36 19.67 -8.60 -4.27
N CYS A 37 19.14 -7.50 -4.82
CA CYS A 37 19.38 -7.15 -6.22
C CYS A 37 20.87 -6.89 -6.46
N PRO A 38 21.45 -7.38 -7.56
CA PRO A 38 22.87 -7.16 -7.86
C PRO A 38 23.27 -5.70 -7.95
N ASP A 39 22.33 -4.85 -8.30
CA ASP A 39 22.44 -3.39 -8.43
C ASP A 39 21.74 -2.64 -7.28
N ALA A 40 21.44 -3.33 -6.18
CA ALA A 40 20.98 -2.66 -4.97
C ALA A 40 22.02 -1.64 -4.52
N GLY A 41 21.56 -0.43 -4.29
CA GLY A 41 22.45 0.67 -3.94
C GLY A 41 22.79 0.71 -2.44
N ARG A 42 23.00 1.89 -1.92
CA ARG A 42 23.28 2.12 -0.49
C ARG A 42 22.07 1.79 0.39
N ALA A 43 22.32 1.59 1.69
CA ALA A 43 21.28 1.41 2.69
C ALA A 43 20.28 2.58 2.66
N PRO A 44 18.99 2.33 2.96
CA PRO A 44 17.96 3.36 3.05
C PRO A 44 18.35 4.51 3.99
N VAL A 45 18.08 5.74 3.58
CA VAL A 45 18.39 6.94 4.36
C VAL A 45 17.09 7.62 4.78
N LEU A 46 16.89 7.83 6.08
CA LEU A 46 15.76 8.60 6.59
C LEU A 46 15.89 10.06 6.15
N VAL A 47 14.93 10.55 5.39
CA VAL A 47 14.94 11.90 4.80
C VAL A 47 13.75 12.76 5.22
N GLY A 48 12.79 12.21 5.94
CA GLY A 48 11.63 12.95 6.43
C GLY A 48 10.81 12.18 7.45
N ARG A 49 9.97 12.89 8.18
CA ARG A 49 9.04 12.32 9.14
C ARG A 49 7.73 13.09 9.18
N ALA A 50 6.63 12.35 9.30
CA ALA A 50 5.30 12.84 9.65
C ALA A 50 4.83 12.14 10.94
N PRO A 51 5.27 12.60 12.12
CA PRO A 51 5.06 11.89 13.38
C PRO A 51 3.57 11.65 13.65
N GLY A 52 3.21 10.40 13.93
CA GLY A 52 1.83 9.99 14.21
C GLY A 52 0.96 9.81 12.99
N ALA A 53 1.42 10.11 11.79
CA ALA A 53 0.71 9.81 10.54
C ALA A 53 0.77 8.32 10.21
N ALA A 54 -0.26 7.84 9.50
CA ALA A 54 -0.23 6.56 8.78
C ALA A 54 -0.30 6.90 7.28
N ILE A 55 0.86 6.85 6.62
CA ILE A 55 0.97 7.26 5.22
C ILE A 55 0.63 6.06 4.33
N GLU A 56 -0.23 6.29 3.33
CA GLU A 56 -0.66 5.29 2.35
C GLU A 56 -0.46 5.76 0.91
N GLY A 57 -0.44 7.06 0.67
CA GLY A 57 -0.22 7.65 -0.64
C GLY A 57 0.91 8.67 -0.61
N ALA A 58 1.69 8.74 -1.69
CA ALA A 58 2.79 9.69 -1.85
C ALA A 58 2.92 10.14 -3.31
N ALA A 59 3.14 11.44 -3.53
CA ALA A 59 3.42 11.99 -4.85
C ALA A 59 4.31 13.23 -4.73
N VAL A 60 5.20 13.44 -5.71
CA VAL A 60 6.11 14.58 -5.74
C VAL A 60 5.75 15.49 -6.91
N ASP A 61 5.61 16.80 -6.65
CA ASP A 61 5.33 17.79 -7.70
C ASP A 61 6.59 18.21 -8.46
N GLY A 62 6.40 18.98 -9.55
CA GLY A 62 7.51 19.48 -10.37
C GLY A 62 8.48 20.43 -9.67
N ALA A 63 8.13 20.96 -8.49
CA ALA A 63 9.01 21.76 -7.63
C ALA A 63 9.79 20.89 -6.62
N GLY A 64 9.59 19.57 -6.60
CA GLY A 64 10.24 18.63 -5.69
C GLY A 64 9.64 18.65 -4.28
N ARG A 65 8.38 19.06 -4.12
CA ARG A 65 7.65 18.97 -2.86
C ARG A 65 6.91 17.64 -2.79
N LEU A 66 7.05 16.94 -1.66
CA LEU A 66 6.37 15.67 -1.42
C LEU A 66 5.01 15.94 -0.75
N TYR A 67 3.98 15.32 -1.28
CA TYR A 67 2.64 15.23 -0.70
C TYR A 67 2.39 13.81 -0.26
N VAL A 68 1.85 13.63 0.96
CA VAL A 68 1.52 12.31 1.50
C VAL A 68 0.13 12.33 2.13
N THR A 69 -0.58 11.21 2.04
CA THR A 69 -1.86 11.03 2.72
C THR A 69 -1.63 10.56 4.15
N ASP A 70 -2.40 11.10 5.11
CA ASP A 70 -2.46 10.59 6.48
C ASP A 70 -3.85 10.01 6.75
N LEU A 71 -3.95 8.69 6.78
CA LEU A 71 -5.19 7.96 7.00
C LEU A 71 -5.82 8.25 8.37
N ARG A 72 -5.02 8.61 9.38
CA ARG A 72 -5.53 8.86 10.73
C ARG A 72 -6.21 10.19 10.89
N SER A 73 -5.74 11.21 10.16
CA SER A 73 -6.27 12.57 10.27
C SER A 73 -7.14 12.98 9.08
N ASN A 74 -7.25 12.15 8.04
CA ASN A 74 -7.90 12.46 6.76
C ASN A 74 -7.31 13.71 6.08
N ARG A 75 -5.99 13.90 6.20
CA ARG A 75 -5.28 15.05 5.66
C ARG A 75 -4.25 14.62 4.62
N VAL A 76 -4.05 15.50 3.65
CA VAL A 76 -2.83 15.52 2.87
C VAL A 76 -1.83 16.40 3.61
N LEU A 77 -0.64 15.87 3.85
CA LEU A 77 0.50 16.62 4.40
C LEU A 77 1.46 16.96 3.27
N ARG A 78 2.17 18.08 3.40
CA ARG A 78 3.21 18.52 2.47
C ARG A 78 4.55 18.64 3.17
N ILE A 79 5.60 18.18 2.50
CA ILE A 79 7.00 18.26 2.94
C ILE A 79 7.78 18.93 1.81
N ASP A 80 8.27 20.14 2.04
CA ASP A 80 8.81 20.97 0.96
C ASP A 80 10.18 20.49 0.45
N ARG A 81 10.97 19.82 1.28
CA ARG A 81 12.26 19.21 0.93
C ARG A 81 12.67 18.18 2.00
N PRO A 82 13.62 17.29 1.71
CA PRO A 82 14.21 16.42 2.72
C PRO A 82 14.61 17.16 3.98
N GLY A 83 14.24 16.63 5.15
CA GLY A 83 14.48 17.23 6.47
C GLY A 83 13.52 18.36 6.86
N ALA A 84 12.65 18.83 5.97
CA ALA A 84 11.62 19.80 6.34
C ALA A 84 10.47 19.11 7.14
N PRO A 85 9.75 19.87 8.00
CA PRO A 85 8.60 19.34 8.71
C PRO A 85 7.46 18.99 7.74
N ALA A 86 6.70 17.95 8.06
CA ALA A 86 5.42 17.66 7.43
C ALA A 86 4.37 18.65 7.95
N VAL A 87 3.74 19.40 7.06
CA VAL A 87 2.71 20.37 7.41
C VAL A 87 1.37 20.00 6.80
N PRO A 88 0.24 20.19 7.51
CA PRO A 88 -1.09 20.00 6.94
C PRO A 88 -1.27 20.88 5.70
N PHE A 89 -1.73 20.28 4.59
CA PHE A 89 -1.94 20.97 3.34
C PHE A 89 -3.42 21.07 2.97
N ALA A 90 -4.15 19.96 3.02
CA ALA A 90 -5.57 19.91 2.74
C ALA A 90 -6.27 18.86 3.62
N THR A 91 -7.58 19.02 3.81
CA THR A 91 -8.43 18.03 4.51
C THR A 91 -9.39 17.41 3.51
N VAL A 92 -9.42 16.09 3.43
CA VAL A 92 -10.31 15.33 2.56
C VAL A 92 -11.63 15.07 3.31
N PRO A 93 -12.81 15.23 2.65
CA PRO A 93 -14.09 14.98 3.28
C PRO A 93 -14.32 13.46 3.49
N GLY A 94 -14.17 12.98 4.71
CA GLY A 94 -14.35 11.57 5.09
C GLY A 94 -13.05 10.78 5.14
N PRO A 95 -13.11 9.48 5.50
CA PRO A 95 -11.96 8.61 5.55
C PRO A 95 -11.22 8.55 4.20
N MET A 96 -9.89 8.59 4.24
CA MET A 96 -9.07 8.51 3.04
C MET A 96 -9.00 7.07 2.53
N GLY A 97 -8.98 6.93 1.20
CA GLY A 97 -8.75 5.66 0.54
C GLY A 97 -7.27 5.33 0.33
N GLY A 98 -6.37 6.26 0.62
CA GLY A 98 -4.92 6.10 0.43
C GLY A 98 -4.40 6.73 -0.86
N GLY A 99 -5.01 6.44 -2.00
CA GLY A 99 -4.51 6.82 -3.32
C GLY A 99 -4.21 8.31 -3.50
N LEU A 100 -3.04 8.61 -4.08
CA LEU A 100 -2.57 9.97 -4.36
C LEU A 100 -1.85 10.02 -5.71
N ALA A 101 -2.29 10.88 -6.61
CA ALA A 101 -1.65 11.05 -7.92
C ALA A 101 -1.86 12.45 -8.48
N PHE A 102 -0.91 12.96 -9.27
CA PHE A 102 -1.10 14.20 -9.99
C PHE A 102 -1.88 13.98 -11.30
N ALA A 103 -2.87 14.83 -11.56
CA ALA A 103 -3.51 14.95 -12.85
C ALA A 103 -2.64 15.74 -13.84
N PRO A 104 -2.84 15.60 -15.18
CA PRO A 104 -2.05 16.29 -16.18
C PRO A 104 -2.10 17.83 -16.08
N ASP A 105 -3.15 18.38 -15.51
CA ASP A 105 -3.31 19.82 -15.27
C ASP A 105 -2.63 20.31 -13.97
N GLY A 106 -1.92 19.41 -13.27
CA GLY A 106 -1.20 19.71 -12.02
C GLY A 106 -2.04 19.65 -10.76
N GLY A 107 -3.35 19.33 -10.85
CA GLY A 107 -4.19 19.10 -9.68
C GLY A 107 -3.84 17.78 -9.00
N LEU A 108 -3.94 17.71 -7.68
CA LEU A 108 -3.65 16.53 -6.90
C LEU A 108 -4.93 15.73 -6.66
N LEU A 109 -5.02 14.51 -7.18
CA LEU A 109 -6.12 13.60 -6.98
C LEU A 109 -5.90 12.77 -5.72
N VAL A 110 -6.94 12.65 -4.90
CA VAL A 110 -6.89 11.93 -3.62
C VAL A 110 -8.10 11.01 -3.51
N GLY A 111 -7.84 9.72 -3.27
CA GLY A 111 -8.87 8.74 -3.00
C GLY A 111 -9.48 8.92 -1.61
N TYR A 112 -10.81 8.74 -1.53
CA TYR A 112 -11.54 8.65 -0.27
C TYR A 112 -12.56 7.51 -0.31
N GLY A 113 -12.99 7.05 0.86
CA GLY A 113 -14.01 6.01 1.00
C GLY A 113 -14.46 5.92 2.45
N ASP A 114 -15.26 4.92 2.78
CA ASP A 114 -15.65 4.61 4.16
C ASP A 114 -15.46 3.10 4.43
N ALA A 115 -15.82 2.65 5.64
CA ALA A 115 -15.64 1.26 6.03
C ALA A 115 -16.35 0.24 5.10
N ARG A 116 -17.27 0.67 4.25
CA ARG A 116 -17.96 -0.19 3.28
C ARG A 116 -17.08 -0.60 2.10
N VAL A 117 -15.84 -0.11 1.98
CA VAL A 117 -14.87 -0.58 0.97
C VAL A 117 -14.60 -2.09 1.05
N PHE A 118 -14.81 -2.73 2.23
CA PHE A 118 -14.78 -4.19 2.38
C PHE A 118 -15.87 -4.92 1.55
N VAL A 119 -16.95 -4.25 1.24
CA VAL A 119 -18.03 -4.70 0.35
C VAL A 119 -18.19 -3.74 -0.83
N GLY A 120 -17.07 -3.09 -1.20
CA GLY A 120 -17.02 -1.99 -2.14
C GLY A 120 -17.54 -2.34 -3.53
N ASP A 121 -17.37 -3.58 -3.97
CA ASP A 121 -17.87 -4.06 -5.26
C ASP A 121 -19.39 -3.94 -5.41
N VAL A 122 -20.12 -3.94 -4.28
CA VAL A 122 -21.57 -3.74 -4.25
C VAL A 122 -21.94 -2.33 -3.78
N ALA A 123 -21.33 -1.87 -2.69
CA ALA A 123 -21.71 -0.62 -2.02
C ALA A 123 -21.18 0.64 -2.73
N ARG A 124 -20.05 0.53 -3.43
CA ARG A 124 -19.37 1.61 -4.18
C ARG A 124 -19.25 2.92 -3.38
N PRO A 125 -18.67 2.86 -2.17
CA PRO A 125 -18.69 3.97 -1.22
C PRO A 125 -17.60 5.00 -1.45
N ALA A 126 -16.71 4.73 -2.40
CA ALA A 126 -15.49 5.50 -2.60
C ALA A 126 -15.59 6.49 -3.77
N GLY A 127 -14.69 7.44 -3.74
CA GLY A 127 -14.56 8.46 -4.77
C GLY A 127 -13.19 9.11 -4.75
N ILE A 128 -13.03 10.13 -5.54
CA ILE A 128 -11.81 10.92 -5.70
C ILE A 128 -12.16 12.39 -5.53
N VAL A 129 -11.36 13.12 -4.77
CA VAL A 129 -11.36 14.58 -4.77
C VAL A 129 -10.15 15.09 -5.51
N LYS A 130 -10.22 16.31 -6.02
CA LYS A 130 -9.13 17.05 -6.62
C LYS A 130 -8.76 18.23 -5.76
N ILE A 131 -7.47 18.38 -5.48
CA ILE A 131 -6.92 19.46 -4.69
C ILE A 131 -6.14 20.40 -5.61
N ASP A 132 -6.44 21.67 -5.55
CA ASP A 132 -5.63 22.73 -6.16
C ASP A 132 -4.33 22.91 -5.34
N VAL A 133 -3.18 22.63 -5.94
CA VAL A 133 -1.89 22.67 -5.21
C VAL A 133 -1.39 24.09 -4.89
N GLY A 134 -1.95 25.10 -5.52
CA GLY A 134 -1.63 26.50 -5.22
C GLY A 134 -2.35 27.01 -3.97
N THR A 135 -3.59 26.57 -3.77
CA THR A 135 -4.48 27.09 -2.72
C THR A 135 -4.83 26.08 -1.64
N GLY A 136 -4.69 24.77 -1.90
CA GLY A 136 -5.18 23.70 -1.03
C GLY A 136 -6.70 23.49 -1.11
N ALA A 137 -7.40 24.16 -2.03
CA ALA A 137 -8.84 24.01 -2.19
C ALA A 137 -9.19 22.59 -2.69
N VAL A 138 -10.19 21.98 -2.06
CA VAL A 138 -10.64 20.61 -2.34
C VAL A 138 -11.99 20.65 -3.07
N ALA A 139 -12.09 19.94 -4.19
CA ALA A 139 -13.32 19.81 -4.97
C ALA A 139 -13.62 18.33 -5.28
N PRO A 140 -14.89 17.92 -5.35
CA PRO A 140 -15.28 16.60 -5.84
C PRO A 140 -14.78 16.39 -7.26
N PHE A 141 -14.27 15.18 -7.57
CA PHE A 141 -13.83 14.79 -8.91
C PHE A 141 -14.64 13.58 -9.44
N ALA A 142 -14.75 12.50 -8.67
CA ALA A 142 -15.51 11.31 -9.04
C ALA A 142 -16.09 10.63 -7.79
N SER A 143 -17.16 9.84 -7.96
CA SER A 143 -17.78 9.02 -6.91
C SER A 143 -18.36 7.74 -7.49
N GLY A 144 -18.68 6.76 -6.62
CA GLY A 144 -19.26 5.48 -7.04
C GLY A 144 -18.23 4.43 -7.42
N LEU A 145 -17.01 4.53 -6.87
CA LEU A 145 -15.95 3.53 -6.96
C LEU A 145 -16.06 2.50 -5.83
N SER A 146 -15.55 1.27 -6.07
CA SER A 146 -15.43 0.22 -5.06
C SER A 146 -14.52 0.68 -3.92
N ALA A 147 -13.33 1.17 -4.26
CA ALA A 147 -12.41 1.91 -3.41
C ALA A 147 -11.56 2.85 -4.27
N ALA A 148 -10.68 3.62 -3.64
CA ALA A 148 -9.66 4.44 -4.29
C ALA A 148 -8.36 4.34 -3.47
N ASN A 149 -7.87 3.09 -3.31
CA ASN A 149 -6.65 2.77 -2.59
C ASN A 149 -5.42 3.15 -3.42
N GLY A 150 -5.16 2.52 -4.57
CA GLY A 150 -4.16 2.98 -5.54
C GLY A 150 -4.78 3.85 -6.62
N LEU A 151 -4.09 4.91 -7.05
CA LEU A 151 -4.48 5.76 -8.17
C LEU A 151 -3.37 5.81 -9.23
N ALA A 152 -3.75 5.59 -10.49
CA ALA A 152 -2.86 5.80 -11.64
C ALA A 152 -3.57 6.66 -12.68
N VAL A 153 -2.85 7.63 -13.27
CA VAL A 153 -3.42 8.64 -14.17
C VAL A 153 -2.69 8.60 -15.51
N THR A 154 -3.42 8.42 -16.59
CA THR A 154 -2.89 8.50 -17.96
C THR A 154 -2.60 9.94 -18.38
N ARG A 155 -1.88 10.11 -19.50
CA ARG A 155 -1.57 11.43 -20.06
C ARG A 155 -2.80 12.21 -20.52
N ASP A 156 -3.89 11.51 -20.88
CA ASP A 156 -5.16 12.13 -21.27
C ASP A 156 -6.05 12.48 -20.05
N GLY A 157 -5.63 12.11 -18.82
CA GLY A 157 -6.36 12.36 -17.59
C GLY A 157 -7.35 11.27 -17.17
N THR A 158 -7.36 10.11 -17.84
CA THR A 158 -8.10 8.93 -17.35
C THR A 158 -7.46 8.43 -16.06
N VAL A 159 -8.29 8.13 -15.05
CA VAL A 159 -7.82 7.65 -13.74
C VAL A 159 -8.27 6.21 -13.53
N TYR A 160 -7.36 5.38 -13.04
CA TYR A 160 -7.64 4.02 -12.55
C TYR A 160 -7.56 4.01 -11.03
N ALA A 161 -8.52 3.32 -10.38
CA ALA A 161 -8.63 3.24 -8.93
C ALA A 161 -8.80 1.78 -8.50
N THR A 162 -8.01 1.34 -7.52
CA THR A 162 -7.97 -0.05 -7.05
C THR A 162 -8.68 -0.23 -5.70
N ASN A 163 -8.97 -1.49 -5.35
CA ASN A 163 -9.48 -1.91 -4.05
C ASN A 163 -8.74 -3.17 -3.57
N ASP A 164 -7.93 -3.03 -2.54
CA ASP A 164 -7.16 -4.11 -1.91
C ASP A 164 -8.04 -5.10 -1.13
N LEU A 165 -9.23 -4.67 -0.69
CA LEU A 165 -10.15 -5.43 0.14
C LEU A 165 -11.30 -6.10 -0.65
N ALA A 166 -11.40 -5.83 -1.96
CA ALA A 166 -12.42 -6.40 -2.84
C ALA A 166 -11.81 -6.73 -4.22
N SER A 167 -12.58 -6.67 -5.32
CA SER A 167 -12.11 -7.19 -6.61
C SER A 167 -12.18 -6.21 -7.76
N LEU A 168 -12.94 -5.12 -7.65
CA LEU A 168 -13.14 -4.22 -8.77
C LEU A 168 -12.05 -3.15 -8.86
N VAL A 169 -11.50 -3.00 -10.05
CA VAL A 169 -10.70 -1.85 -10.47
C VAL A 169 -11.59 -0.91 -11.26
N GLY A 170 -11.74 0.31 -10.77
CA GLY A 170 -12.55 1.34 -11.41
C GLY A 170 -11.73 2.18 -12.40
N ARG A 171 -12.44 2.77 -13.40
CA ARG A 171 -11.89 3.76 -14.32
C ARG A 171 -12.76 5.02 -14.31
N VAL A 172 -12.12 6.18 -14.26
CA VAL A 172 -12.77 7.49 -14.39
C VAL A 172 -12.23 8.17 -15.63
N LEU A 173 -13.10 8.50 -16.58
CA LEU A 173 -12.72 9.21 -17.78
C LEU A 173 -12.45 10.70 -17.51
N PRO A 174 -11.74 11.43 -18.37
CA PRO A 174 -11.43 12.85 -18.17
C PRO A 174 -12.66 13.75 -18.02
N ASN A 175 -13.80 13.33 -18.56
CA ASN A 175 -15.09 14.01 -18.43
C ASN A 175 -15.87 13.65 -17.13
N GLY A 176 -15.24 12.88 -16.20
CA GLY A 176 -15.84 12.48 -14.94
C GLY A 176 -16.76 11.24 -14.99
N VAL A 177 -16.94 10.62 -16.18
CA VAL A 177 -17.72 9.38 -16.29
C VAL A 177 -16.99 8.25 -15.59
N VAL A 178 -17.68 7.60 -14.63
CA VAL A 178 -17.14 6.50 -13.82
C VAL A 178 -17.56 5.16 -14.41
N GLN A 179 -16.61 4.27 -14.58
CA GLN A 179 -16.79 2.87 -14.94
C GLN A 179 -16.26 2.04 -13.77
N PRO A 180 -17.10 1.71 -12.79
CA PRO A 180 -16.64 1.19 -11.51
C PRO A 180 -16.20 -0.28 -11.56
N ASP A 181 -16.53 -0.99 -12.64
CA ASP A 181 -16.24 -2.40 -12.93
C ASP A 181 -15.42 -2.56 -14.22
N TRP A 182 -14.50 -1.63 -14.47
CA TRP A 182 -13.66 -1.64 -15.66
C TRP A 182 -12.79 -2.91 -15.76
N ALA A 183 -12.25 -3.39 -14.66
CA ALA A 183 -11.54 -4.67 -14.58
C ALA A 183 -11.86 -5.39 -13.26
N VAL A 184 -11.58 -6.70 -13.23
CA VAL A 184 -11.69 -7.54 -12.03
C VAL A 184 -10.31 -8.10 -11.72
N LEU A 185 -9.76 -7.71 -10.57
CA LEU A 185 -8.50 -8.22 -10.03
C LEU A 185 -8.61 -8.23 -8.50
N PRO A 186 -8.80 -9.39 -7.87
CA PRO A 186 -8.93 -9.47 -6.41
C PRO A 186 -7.71 -8.91 -5.67
N SER A 187 -7.98 -8.11 -4.63
CA SER A 187 -6.98 -7.51 -3.76
C SER A 187 -5.99 -6.59 -4.48
N ALA A 188 -6.47 -5.88 -5.50
CA ALA A 188 -5.70 -4.89 -6.24
C ALA A 188 -5.38 -3.69 -5.36
N ASN A 189 -4.10 -3.39 -5.10
CA ASN A 189 -3.64 -2.31 -4.23
C ASN A 189 -2.89 -1.23 -5.02
N GLY A 190 -1.57 -1.12 -4.92
CA GLY A 190 -0.79 -0.14 -5.65
C GLY A 190 -0.97 -0.23 -7.17
N ALA A 191 -0.96 0.91 -7.85
CA ALA A 191 -1.18 0.98 -9.29
C ALA A 191 -0.20 1.93 -9.97
N ALA A 192 0.36 1.52 -11.11
CA ALA A 192 1.21 2.34 -11.96
C ALA A 192 1.00 2.02 -13.44
N LEU A 193 1.03 3.03 -14.30
CA LEU A 193 0.89 2.86 -15.75
C LEU A 193 2.24 2.64 -16.41
N SER A 194 2.28 1.78 -17.43
CA SER A 194 3.44 1.71 -18.33
C SER A 194 3.65 3.04 -19.03
N ALA A 195 4.91 3.33 -19.41
CA ALA A 195 5.28 4.59 -20.04
C ALA A 195 4.55 4.87 -21.39
N ASP A 196 4.02 3.84 -22.03
CA ASP A 196 3.24 3.92 -23.26
C ASP A 196 1.72 3.87 -23.05
N ASP A 197 1.25 3.91 -21.80
CA ASP A 197 -0.15 3.79 -21.40
C ASP A 197 -0.85 2.53 -21.95
N ARG A 198 -0.13 1.40 -22.10
CA ARG A 198 -0.71 0.14 -22.59
C ARG A 198 -1.11 -0.81 -21.48
N TYR A 199 -0.49 -0.70 -20.32
CA TYR A 199 -0.69 -1.60 -19.18
C TYR A 199 -0.85 -0.82 -17.90
N LEU A 200 -1.79 -1.26 -17.05
CA LEU A 200 -1.85 -0.92 -15.64
C LEU A 200 -1.17 -2.04 -14.84
N TYR A 201 -0.04 -1.74 -14.20
CA TYR A 201 0.61 -2.64 -13.26
C TYR A 201 -0.02 -2.48 -11.88
N VAL A 202 -0.24 -3.60 -11.19
CA VAL A 202 -0.99 -3.63 -9.93
C VAL A 202 -0.34 -4.62 -8.97
N SER A 203 -0.08 -4.22 -7.73
CA SER A 203 0.23 -5.13 -6.63
C SER A 203 -1.04 -5.79 -6.11
N ARG A 204 -0.94 -7.00 -5.60
CA ARG A 204 -2.03 -7.74 -4.94
C ARG A 204 -1.59 -8.07 -3.52
N THR A 205 -2.37 -7.65 -2.52
CA THR A 205 -1.95 -7.73 -1.11
C THR A 205 -2.39 -9.01 -0.42
N PHE A 206 -3.70 -9.34 -0.44
CA PHE A 206 -4.27 -10.38 0.41
C PHE A 206 -4.69 -11.64 -0.36
N VAL A 207 -5.12 -11.50 -1.61
CA VAL A 207 -5.57 -12.62 -2.44
C VAL A 207 -4.55 -12.88 -3.53
N ASN A 208 -3.89 -14.05 -3.48
CA ASN A 208 -2.78 -14.40 -4.34
C ASN A 208 -1.72 -13.27 -4.38
N PRO A 209 -1.07 -12.98 -3.24
CA PRO A 209 -0.14 -11.86 -3.14
C PRO A 209 0.90 -11.87 -4.25
N GLY A 210 1.16 -10.70 -4.85
CA GLY A 210 2.07 -10.63 -5.98
C GLY A 210 1.95 -9.36 -6.79
N VAL A 211 2.36 -9.40 -8.05
CA VAL A 211 2.24 -8.31 -9.01
C VAL A 211 1.60 -8.81 -10.29
N SER A 212 0.61 -8.08 -10.80
CA SER A 212 -0.03 -8.32 -12.08
C SER A 212 0.08 -7.09 -12.99
N ARG A 213 -0.25 -7.26 -14.26
CA ARG A 213 -0.56 -6.14 -15.16
C ARG A 213 -1.88 -6.39 -15.88
N ILE A 214 -2.62 -5.34 -16.13
CA ILE A 214 -3.90 -5.34 -16.84
C ILE A 214 -3.70 -4.64 -18.18
N PRO A 215 -3.88 -5.31 -19.33
CA PRO A 215 -3.83 -4.64 -20.61
C PRO A 215 -5.00 -3.62 -20.73
N LEU A 216 -4.72 -2.35 -21.00
CA LEU A 216 -5.78 -1.33 -21.09
C LEU A 216 -6.75 -1.58 -22.23
N ALA A 217 -6.28 -2.22 -23.32
CA ALA A 217 -7.11 -2.60 -24.46
C ALA A 217 -7.98 -3.85 -24.21
N ASN A 218 -7.64 -4.68 -23.20
CA ASN A 218 -8.37 -5.89 -22.84
C ASN A 218 -8.34 -6.12 -21.32
N PRO A 219 -9.11 -5.34 -20.54
CA PRO A 219 -9.06 -5.41 -19.08
C PRO A 219 -9.59 -6.73 -18.50
N ALA A 220 -10.25 -7.56 -19.28
CA ALA A 220 -10.72 -8.88 -18.87
C ALA A 220 -9.60 -9.95 -18.81
N ALA A 221 -8.39 -9.64 -19.29
CA ALA A 221 -7.26 -10.56 -19.32
C ALA A 221 -6.05 -10.04 -18.52
N PRO A 222 -6.15 -9.91 -17.17
CA PRO A 222 -5.00 -9.56 -16.35
C PRO A 222 -3.96 -10.69 -16.39
N GLU A 223 -2.68 -10.30 -16.41
CA GLU A 223 -1.54 -11.20 -16.49
C GLU A 223 -0.75 -11.17 -15.17
N SER A 224 -0.51 -12.32 -14.51
CA SER A 224 0.40 -12.38 -13.36
C SER A 224 1.85 -12.26 -13.83
N LEU A 225 2.63 -11.42 -13.16
CA LEU A 225 4.08 -11.28 -13.34
C LEU A 225 4.84 -12.06 -12.29
N VAL A 226 4.38 -11.99 -11.05
CA VAL A 226 4.90 -12.75 -9.92
C VAL A 226 3.78 -13.08 -8.95
N ASP A 227 3.76 -14.31 -8.47
CA ASP A 227 2.90 -14.77 -7.40
C ASP A 227 3.81 -15.17 -6.23
N PHE A 228 3.66 -14.49 -5.09
CA PHE A 228 4.37 -14.83 -3.87
C PHE A 228 3.70 -16.06 -3.24
N GLY A 229 4.44 -17.15 -3.14
CA GLY A 229 3.96 -18.43 -2.62
C GLY A 229 4.81 -18.94 -1.46
N GLY A 230 4.38 -20.06 -0.83
CA GLY A 230 5.15 -20.66 0.26
C GLY A 230 5.36 -19.68 1.43
N ALA A 231 6.63 -19.44 1.82
CA ALA A 231 6.97 -18.52 2.89
C ALA A 231 6.68 -17.06 2.56
N ASP A 232 6.66 -16.70 1.29
CA ASP A 232 6.50 -15.32 0.82
C ASP A 232 5.02 -14.88 0.74
N MET A 233 4.06 -15.76 1.00
CA MET A 233 2.63 -15.41 0.96
C MET A 233 2.21 -14.34 1.98
N PHE A 234 3.06 -14.02 2.95
CA PHE A 234 2.80 -13.03 4.01
C PHE A 234 3.58 -11.73 3.82
N VAL A 235 4.18 -11.48 2.66
CA VAL A 235 4.95 -10.24 2.45
C VAL A 235 4.07 -8.99 2.40
N ALA A 236 2.80 -9.14 2.05
CA ALA A 236 1.81 -8.06 1.91
C ALA A 236 2.32 -6.94 0.98
N PRO A 237 2.38 -7.18 -0.35
CA PRO A 237 2.71 -6.14 -1.31
C PRO A 237 1.67 -5.01 -1.24
N ASP A 238 2.14 -3.76 -1.26
CA ASP A 238 1.28 -2.58 -1.13
C ASP A 238 1.43 -1.65 -2.35
N GLY A 239 1.76 -0.39 -2.17
CA GLY A 239 1.93 0.55 -3.26
C GLY A 239 2.86 0.03 -4.38
N LEU A 240 2.86 0.68 -5.55
CA LEU A 240 3.67 0.22 -6.68
C LEU A 240 4.13 1.41 -7.52
N VAL A 241 5.39 1.37 -7.96
CA VAL A 241 5.92 2.26 -9.00
C VAL A 241 6.65 1.46 -10.07
N LEU A 242 6.90 2.07 -11.23
CA LEU A 242 7.75 1.49 -12.27
C LEU A 242 9.07 2.26 -12.35
N ASP A 243 10.18 1.55 -12.47
CA ASP A 243 11.46 2.17 -12.77
C ASP A 243 11.57 2.62 -14.24
N ALA A 244 12.70 3.24 -14.59
CA ALA A 244 12.94 3.75 -15.95
C ALA A 244 12.95 2.65 -17.04
N LEU A 245 13.13 1.39 -16.66
CA LEU A 245 13.03 0.23 -17.55
C LEU A 245 11.65 -0.41 -17.57
N GLY A 246 10.67 0.17 -16.85
CA GLY A 246 9.30 -0.35 -16.74
C GLY A 246 9.18 -1.55 -15.81
N ARG A 247 10.17 -1.80 -14.92
CA ARG A 247 10.11 -2.88 -13.95
C ARG A 247 9.35 -2.44 -12.71
N PRO A 248 8.38 -3.24 -12.22
CA PRO A 248 7.67 -2.92 -10.98
C PRO A 248 8.61 -2.94 -9.77
N ILE A 249 8.47 -1.91 -8.93
CA ILE A 249 9.05 -1.86 -7.59
C ILE A 249 7.90 -1.76 -6.59
N VAL A 250 7.90 -2.65 -5.58
CA VAL A 250 6.78 -2.83 -4.64
C VAL A 250 7.32 -2.80 -3.22
N PRO A 251 6.77 -1.96 -2.34
CA PRO A 251 7.02 -2.04 -0.92
C PRO A 251 6.20 -3.18 -0.32
N THR A 252 6.65 -3.73 0.78
CA THR A 252 5.96 -4.81 1.48
C THR A 252 5.76 -4.46 2.95
N ASP A 253 4.52 -4.48 3.42
CA ASP A 253 4.18 -4.06 4.77
C ASP A 253 4.76 -4.96 5.84
N ILE A 254 4.60 -6.27 5.69
CA ILE A 254 4.94 -7.24 6.74
C ILE A 254 6.42 -7.56 6.70
N SER A 255 6.97 -7.95 5.54
CA SER A 255 8.40 -8.30 5.44
C SER A 255 9.32 -7.07 5.50
N GLY A 256 8.82 -5.89 5.15
CA GLY A 256 9.59 -4.64 5.19
C GLY A 256 10.65 -4.55 4.12
N GLU A 257 10.45 -5.24 3.00
CA GLU A 257 11.34 -5.22 1.84
C GLU A 257 10.81 -4.27 0.77
N ILE A 258 11.70 -3.73 -0.02
CA ILE A 258 11.39 -3.03 -1.27
C ILE A 258 11.81 -3.97 -2.40
N LEU A 259 10.82 -4.62 -3.02
CA LEU A 259 11.05 -5.66 -4.02
C LEU A 259 10.98 -5.08 -5.42
N ARG A 260 11.89 -5.50 -6.30
CA ARG A 260 11.84 -5.23 -7.74
C ARG A 260 11.55 -6.51 -8.51
N VAL A 261 10.60 -6.44 -9.44
CA VAL A 261 10.24 -7.54 -10.33
C VAL A 261 11.02 -7.44 -11.64
N ASP A 262 11.95 -8.36 -11.86
CA ASP A 262 12.86 -8.37 -13.03
C ASP A 262 12.33 -9.26 -14.19
N GLY A 263 11.18 -9.89 -14.02
CA GLY A 263 10.53 -10.73 -15.02
C GLY A 263 9.57 -11.74 -14.42
N HIS A 264 9.01 -12.62 -15.24
CA HIS A 264 8.03 -13.60 -14.75
C HIS A 264 8.64 -14.48 -13.65
N ASN A 265 8.03 -14.44 -12.47
CA ASN A 265 8.46 -15.12 -11.23
C ASN A 265 9.95 -14.86 -10.83
N ARG A 266 10.49 -13.70 -11.21
CA ARG A 266 11.83 -13.28 -10.82
C ARG A 266 11.77 -11.92 -10.16
N TYR A 267 12.25 -11.83 -8.93
CA TYR A 267 12.31 -10.62 -8.14
C TYR A 267 13.52 -10.63 -7.20
N CYS A 268 13.88 -9.47 -6.71
CA CYS A 268 14.95 -9.27 -5.76
C CYS A 268 14.66 -8.06 -4.87
N ALA A 269 15.32 -7.96 -3.71
CA ALA A 269 15.18 -6.85 -2.78
C ALA A 269 16.17 -5.73 -3.09
N LEU A 270 15.68 -4.52 -3.27
CA LEU A 270 16.49 -3.29 -3.32
C LEU A 270 16.88 -2.82 -1.91
N ALA A 271 16.03 -3.08 -0.93
CA ALA A 271 16.23 -2.72 0.47
C ALA A 271 15.38 -3.63 1.37
N GLY A 272 15.70 -3.66 2.67
CA GLY A 272 14.94 -4.39 3.68
C GLY A 272 14.99 -3.69 5.04
N GLY A 273 14.29 -4.25 6.03
CA GLY A 273 14.21 -3.70 7.39
C GLY A 273 13.28 -2.49 7.53
N LEU A 274 12.36 -2.30 6.58
CA LEU A 274 11.44 -1.17 6.50
C LEU A 274 9.98 -1.64 6.68
N GLN A 275 9.66 -2.28 7.80
CA GLN A 275 8.31 -2.75 8.10
C GLN A 275 7.30 -1.59 8.08
N GLY A 276 6.05 -1.90 7.70
CA GLY A 276 5.00 -0.89 7.50
C GLY A 276 5.21 -0.03 6.26
N SER A 277 5.95 -0.54 5.26
CA SER A 277 6.15 0.14 3.97
C SER A 277 4.91 0.05 3.11
N SER A 278 4.15 1.13 2.97
CA SER A 278 2.90 1.15 2.20
C SER A 278 3.04 1.74 0.81
N VAL A 279 3.89 2.74 0.61
CA VAL A 279 3.94 3.46 -0.66
C VAL A 279 5.35 3.81 -1.10
N LEU A 280 5.53 3.84 -2.42
CA LEU A 280 6.72 4.34 -3.09
C LEU A 280 6.35 5.51 -4.01
N THR A 281 7.28 6.44 -4.18
CA THR A 281 7.19 7.48 -5.20
C THR A 281 8.56 7.85 -5.72
N PHE A 282 8.67 8.10 -7.03
CA PHE A 282 9.86 8.75 -7.56
C PHE A 282 9.78 10.26 -7.34
N GLY A 283 10.93 10.84 -7.09
CA GLY A 283 11.09 12.29 -7.05
C GLY A 283 10.82 12.95 -8.40
N SER A 284 10.60 14.25 -8.38
CA SER A 284 10.31 15.06 -9.56
C SER A 284 11.05 16.40 -9.51
N GLY A 285 11.24 17.03 -10.64
CA GLY A 285 11.96 18.31 -10.73
C GLY A 285 13.46 18.21 -10.41
N GLY A 286 14.10 19.35 -10.23
CA GLY A 286 15.55 19.47 -10.03
C GLY A 286 16.00 19.72 -8.59
N SER A 287 15.09 19.84 -7.64
CA SER A 287 15.38 20.18 -6.23
C SER A 287 14.48 19.39 -5.27
N GLY A 288 14.72 19.51 -3.97
CA GLY A 288 13.91 18.86 -2.95
C GLY A 288 13.94 17.34 -3.04
N PHE A 289 12.77 16.73 -3.19
CA PHE A 289 12.61 15.32 -3.54
C PHE A 289 12.78 15.16 -5.07
N SER A 290 14.01 15.36 -5.55
CA SER A 290 14.34 15.52 -6.95
C SER A 290 14.19 14.25 -7.79
N ALA A 291 14.04 14.42 -9.11
CA ALA A 291 13.94 13.34 -10.08
C ALA A 291 15.10 12.33 -9.99
N GLY A 292 14.83 11.08 -10.35
CA GLY A 292 15.80 9.98 -10.32
C GLY A 292 16.01 9.35 -8.94
N ARG A 293 15.38 9.88 -7.90
CA ARG A 293 15.46 9.34 -6.53
C ARG A 293 14.15 8.62 -6.18
N LEU A 294 14.26 7.47 -5.53
CA LEU A 294 13.12 6.68 -5.06
C LEU A 294 12.90 6.93 -3.57
N PHE A 295 11.66 7.19 -3.19
CA PHE A 295 11.27 7.41 -1.80
C PHE A 295 10.22 6.40 -1.38
N ARG A 296 10.40 5.87 -0.17
CA ARG A 296 9.45 5.03 0.55
C ARG A 296 8.79 5.85 1.65
N ALA A 297 7.48 5.74 1.81
CA ALA A 297 6.77 6.16 3.01
C ALA A 297 5.89 5.00 3.53
N GLY A 298 5.35 5.12 4.76
CA GLY A 298 4.54 4.05 5.30
C GLY A 298 3.79 4.40 6.59
N PHE A 299 3.19 3.38 7.19
CA PHE A 299 2.32 3.51 8.38
C PHE A 299 3.04 3.97 9.64
N ASP A 300 4.38 3.96 9.64
CA ASP A 300 5.24 4.50 10.69
C ASP A 300 5.41 6.03 10.61
N GLY A 301 4.99 6.64 9.50
CA GLY A 301 5.14 8.07 9.24
C GLY A 301 6.57 8.49 8.84
N ASP A 302 7.48 7.54 8.66
CA ASP A 302 8.86 7.78 8.25
C ASP A 302 8.98 7.76 6.71
N ILE A 303 9.82 8.65 6.17
CA ILE A 303 10.12 8.73 4.75
C ILE A 303 11.61 8.41 4.55
N TYR A 304 11.88 7.37 3.78
CA TYR A 304 13.23 6.94 3.44
C TYR A 304 13.53 7.14 1.96
N GLU A 305 14.73 7.59 1.65
CA GLU A 305 15.29 7.47 0.32
C GLU A 305 15.87 6.06 0.16
N ILE A 306 15.46 5.38 -0.89
CA ILE A 306 15.96 4.07 -1.25
C ILE A 306 17.14 4.27 -2.19
N GLY A 307 18.31 3.73 -1.81
CA GLY A 307 19.52 3.82 -2.63
C GLY A 307 19.31 3.06 -3.95
N ALA A 308 19.54 3.74 -5.07
CA ALA A 308 19.68 3.14 -6.39
C ALA A 308 21.17 3.09 -6.76
#